data_614c4e7c8a6e9bac13cc42d0ea0d232b
#
_entry.id   614c4e7c8a6e9bac13cc42d0ea0d232b
#
_cell.length_a   1.000
_cell.length_b   1.000
_cell.length_c   1.000
_cell.angle_alpha   90.00
_cell.angle_beta   90.00
_cell.angle_gamma   90.00
#
_symmetry.space_group_name_H-M   'P 1'
#
loop_
_entity.id
_entity.type
_entity.pdbx_description
1 polymer ?
#
loop_
_entity_poly.entity_id
_entity_poly.type
_entity_poly.pdbx_seq_one_letter_code
_entity_poly.pdbx_strand_id
1 'polypeptide(L)'
;MFDHVGLKVADLDASVRFYEAALAPLGHVLCHRDDSCAGFGPQGAPALWLYPVPPRPATATHVAFRAADHAAVAGFHRQGLEAGGRDNGPPGPRADYSPTYHAAFLLDPDGHNVEAVCP
;
A
#
# COMPACT_ATOMS: atom_id res chain seq x y z
N MET A 1 0.97 -12.89 -13.05
CA MET A 1 2.33 -12.49 -13.47
C MET A 1 3.27 -12.40 -12.29
N PHE A 2 2.95 -11.63 -11.23
CA PHE A 2 3.82 -11.54 -10.06
C PHE A 2 3.36 -12.51 -8.97
N ASP A 3 4.33 -13.18 -8.34
CA ASP A 3 4.12 -13.95 -7.13
C ASP A 3 4.13 -13.01 -5.92
N HIS A 4 5.15 -12.15 -5.84
CA HIS A 4 5.28 -11.16 -4.78
C HIS A 4 6.07 -9.93 -5.24
N VAL A 5 5.96 -8.86 -4.45
CA VAL A 5 6.72 -7.62 -4.62
C VAL A 5 7.46 -7.31 -3.32
N GLY A 6 8.72 -6.89 -3.40
CA GLY A 6 9.51 -6.46 -2.24
C GLY A 6 9.79 -4.97 -2.28
N LEU A 7 9.49 -4.26 -1.19
CA LEU A 7 9.80 -2.85 -1.00
C LEU A 7 10.90 -2.68 0.04
N LYS A 8 11.84 -1.80 -0.23
CA LYS A 8 12.86 -1.40 0.73
C LYS A 8 12.34 -0.24 1.56
N VAL A 9 12.42 -0.34 2.89
CA VAL A 9 11.88 0.64 3.82
C VAL A 9 12.95 1.06 4.84
N ALA A 10 12.93 2.32 5.27
CA ALA A 10 13.90 2.82 6.24
C ALA A 10 13.52 2.47 7.68
N ASP A 11 12.22 2.49 7.99
CA ASP A 11 11.67 2.20 9.32
C ASP A 11 10.59 1.13 9.19
N LEU A 12 10.94 -0.11 9.56
CA LEU A 12 10.02 -1.25 9.42
C LEU A 12 8.77 -1.08 10.30
N ASP A 13 8.90 -0.54 11.51
CA ASP A 13 7.75 -0.34 12.42
C ASP A 13 6.76 0.67 11.84
N ALA A 14 7.25 1.79 11.33
CA ALA A 14 6.40 2.80 10.69
C ALA A 14 5.71 2.27 9.46
N SER A 15 6.44 1.51 8.63
CA SER A 15 5.89 0.93 7.40
C SER A 15 4.87 -0.17 7.70
N VAL A 16 5.13 -1.02 8.69
CA VAL A 16 4.16 -2.04 9.11
C VAL A 16 2.86 -1.39 9.59
N ARG A 17 2.94 -0.36 10.43
CA ARG A 17 1.75 0.36 10.91
C ARG A 17 0.94 0.96 9.75
N PHE A 18 1.62 1.58 8.78
CA PHE A 18 0.97 2.15 7.60
C PHE A 18 0.28 1.07 6.76
N TYR A 19 1.01 0.02 6.34
CA TYR A 19 0.46 -1.00 5.44
C TYR A 19 -0.61 -1.85 6.11
N GLU A 20 -0.49 -2.13 7.41
CA GLU A 20 -1.53 -2.86 8.14
C GLU A 20 -2.86 -2.09 8.11
N ALA A 21 -2.82 -0.77 8.32
CA ALA A 21 -4.02 0.08 8.29
C ALA A 21 -4.56 0.27 6.87
N ALA A 22 -3.70 0.60 5.91
CA ALA A 22 -4.10 0.93 4.54
C ALA A 22 -4.62 -0.30 3.77
N LEU A 23 -4.03 -1.47 4.01
CA LEU A 23 -4.37 -2.70 3.28
C LEU A 23 -5.54 -3.48 3.89
N ALA A 24 -5.91 -3.21 5.16
CA ALA A 24 -7.04 -3.88 5.80
C ALA A 24 -8.37 -3.71 5.01
N PRO A 25 -8.73 -2.51 4.52
CA PRO A 25 -9.92 -2.34 3.69
C PRO A 25 -9.88 -3.10 2.37
N LEU A 26 -8.69 -3.50 1.91
CA LEU A 26 -8.49 -4.27 0.68
C LEU A 26 -8.53 -5.79 0.95
N GLY A 27 -8.73 -6.21 2.21
CA GLY A 27 -8.79 -7.62 2.59
C GLY A 27 -7.43 -8.27 2.85
N HIS A 28 -6.39 -7.47 3.06
CA HIS A 28 -5.05 -7.98 3.35
C HIS A 28 -4.68 -7.80 4.81
N VAL A 29 -3.88 -8.72 5.33
CA VAL A 29 -3.44 -8.75 6.71
C VAL A 29 -1.91 -8.87 6.80
N LEU A 30 -1.36 -8.57 7.97
CA LEU A 30 0.02 -8.89 8.30
C LEU A 30 0.14 -10.40 8.48
N CYS A 31 0.79 -11.09 7.54
CA CYS A 31 0.95 -12.54 7.55
C CYS A 31 2.21 -12.99 8.27
N HIS A 32 3.26 -12.16 8.22
CA HIS A 32 4.57 -12.48 8.83
C HIS A 32 5.27 -11.21 9.26
N ARG A 33 5.96 -11.29 10.38
CA ARG A 33 6.87 -10.24 10.82
C ARG A 33 8.00 -10.80 11.67
N ASP A 34 9.22 -10.34 11.39
CA ASP A 34 10.39 -10.46 12.25
C ASP A 34 11.27 -9.20 12.07
N ASP A 35 12.49 -9.21 12.62
CA ASP A 35 13.40 -8.04 12.52
C ASP A 35 13.94 -7.83 11.10
N SER A 36 13.85 -8.82 10.23
CA SER A 36 14.41 -8.80 8.89
C SER A 36 13.39 -8.47 7.81
N CYS A 37 12.09 -8.66 8.06
CA CYS A 37 11.05 -8.40 7.08
C CYS A 37 9.63 -8.42 7.67
N ALA A 38 8.68 -7.92 6.89
CA ALA A 38 7.26 -8.09 7.14
C ALA A 38 6.55 -8.45 5.82
N GLY A 39 5.57 -9.35 5.89
CA GLY A 39 4.83 -9.82 4.73
C GLY A 39 3.32 -9.59 4.88
N PHE A 40 2.70 -9.02 3.86
CA PHE A 40 1.27 -8.72 3.79
C PHE A 40 0.61 -9.39 2.62
N GLY A 41 -0.66 -9.73 2.76
CA GLY A 41 -1.48 -10.31 1.70
C GLY A 41 -2.78 -10.85 2.23
N PRO A 42 -3.53 -11.63 1.42
CA PRO A 42 -4.59 -12.46 1.94
C PRO A 42 -4.04 -13.37 3.05
N GLN A 43 -4.88 -13.74 4.00
CA GLN A 43 -4.45 -14.59 5.11
C GLN A 43 -3.78 -15.86 4.60
N GLY A 44 -2.56 -16.12 5.08
CA GLY A 44 -1.76 -17.29 4.67
C GLY A 44 -1.08 -17.17 3.31
N ALA A 45 -1.22 -16.03 2.61
CA ALA A 45 -0.66 -15.85 1.26
C ALA A 45 -0.01 -14.46 1.10
N PRO A 46 1.11 -14.19 1.80
CA PRO A 46 1.79 -12.89 1.69
C PRO A 46 2.36 -12.69 0.29
N ALA A 47 2.14 -11.50 -0.27
CA ALA A 47 2.60 -11.13 -1.60
C ALA A 47 3.28 -9.76 -1.65
N LEU A 48 3.14 -8.94 -0.62
CA LEU A 48 3.91 -7.70 -0.44
C LEU A 48 4.88 -7.90 0.71
N TRP A 49 6.17 -7.73 0.45
CA TRP A 49 7.21 -7.86 1.46
C TRP A 49 7.94 -6.55 1.71
N LEU A 50 8.16 -6.21 2.96
CA LEU A 50 8.91 -5.03 3.40
C LEU A 50 10.25 -5.47 3.97
N TYR A 51 11.32 -4.88 3.49
CA TYR A 51 12.69 -5.18 3.93
C TYR A 51 13.36 -3.91 4.47
N PRO A 52 13.71 -3.86 5.77
CA PRO A 52 14.41 -2.72 6.32
C PRO A 52 15.80 -2.58 5.71
N VAL A 53 16.17 -1.35 5.36
CA VAL A 53 17.48 -0.99 4.83
C VAL A 53 17.93 0.30 5.48
N PRO A 54 19.27 0.57 5.56
CA PRO A 54 19.75 1.86 6.03
C PRO A 54 19.12 3.01 5.21
N PRO A 55 18.87 4.18 5.83
CA PRO A 55 18.37 5.34 5.11
C PRO A 55 19.26 5.69 3.91
N ARG A 56 18.62 5.94 2.76
CA ARG A 56 19.29 6.26 1.50
C ARG A 56 18.41 7.23 0.70
N PRO A 57 18.98 7.93 -0.31
CA PRO A 57 18.16 8.73 -1.22
C PRO A 57 17.02 7.88 -1.81
N ALA A 58 15.80 8.39 -1.72
CA ALA A 58 14.63 7.66 -2.15
C ALA A 58 14.61 7.47 -3.66
N THR A 59 14.45 6.24 -4.11
CA THR A 59 13.93 5.93 -5.44
C THR A 59 12.47 5.57 -5.26
N ALA A 60 11.56 6.41 -5.75
CA ALA A 60 10.13 6.17 -5.62
C ALA A 60 9.71 4.96 -6.45
N THR A 61 9.06 4.01 -5.81
CA THR A 61 8.38 2.88 -6.45
C THR A 61 6.90 3.18 -6.54
N HIS A 62 6.22 2.66 -7.55
CA HIS A 62 4.77 2.70 -7.66
C HIS A 62 4.20 1.28 -7.58
N VAL A 63 3.23 1.08 -6.68
CA VAL A 63 2.51 -0.18 -6.52
C VAL A 63 1.02 0.10 -6.46
N ALA A 64 0.22 -0.57 -7.29
CA ALA A 64 -1.23 -0.47 -7.29
C ALA A 64 -1.85 -1.77 -6.79
N PHE A 65 -2.69 -1.65 -5.77
CA PHE A 65 -3.45 -2.74 -5.19
C PHE A 65 -4.87 -2.76 -5.73
N ARG A 66 -5.37 -3.92 -6.10
CA ARG A 66 -6.76 -4.05 -6.51
C ARG A 66 -7.69 -3.96 -5.31
N ALA A 67 -8.70 -3.11 -5.42
CA ALA A 67 -9.80 -2.97 -4.47
C ALA A 67 -11.06 -3.63 -5.03
N ALA A 68 -11.88 -4.20 -4.14
CA ALA A 68 -13.12 -4.87 -4.54
C ALA A 68 -14.19 -3.88 -4.99
N ASP A 69 -14.21 -2.69 -4.40
CA ASP A 69 -15.21 -1.66 -4.65
C ASP A 69 -14.70 -0.26 -4.31
N HIS A 70 -15.51 0.76 -4.55
CA HIS A 70 -15.17 2.15 -4.24
C HIS A 70 -15.05 2.42 -2.74
N ALA A 71 -15.79 1.69 -1.90
CA ALA A 71 -15.69 1.83 -0.45
C ALA A 71 -14.34 1.36 0.07
N ALA A 72 -13.79 0.28 -0.50
CA ALA A 72 -12.45 -0.21 -0.18
C ALA A 72 -11.36 0.80 -0.59
N VAL A 73 -11.50 1.45 -1.74
CA VAL A 73 -10.61 2.53 -2.17
C VAL A 73 -10.62 3.69 -1.17
N ALA A 74 -11.81 4.12 -0.75
CA ALA A 74 -11.95 5.19 0.25
C ALA A 74 -11.38 4.78 1.62
N GLY A 75 -11.60 3.55 2.04
CA GLY A 75 -11.05 2.99 3.28
C GLY A 75 -9.52 2.95 3.29
N PHE A 76 -8.92 2.49 2.21
CA PHE A 76 -7.46 2.51 2.00
C PHE A 76 -6.91 3.91 2.23
N HIS A 77 -7.47 4.92 1.57
CA HIS A 77 -7.01 6.30 1.66
C HIS A 77 -7.14 6.86 3.08
N ARG A 78 -8.34 6.75 3.68
CA ARG A 78 -8.59 7.26 5.02
C ARG A 78 -7.69 6.60 6.07
N GLN A 79 -7.64 5.28 6.11
CA GLN A 79 -6.88 4.56 7.12
C GLN A 79 -5.37 4.70 6.92
N GLY A 80 -4.92 4.77 5.67
CA GLY A 80 -3.52 5.02 5.36
C GLY A 80 -3.06 6.41 5.81
N LEU A 81 -3.89 7.45 5.63
CA LEU A 81 -3.61 8.80 6.16
C LEU A 81 -3.49 8.81 7.68
N GLU A 82 -4.42 8.14 8.36
CA GLU A 82 -4.41 8.05 9.84
C GLU A 82 -3.18 7.30 10.37
N ALA A 83 -2.60 6.42 9.57
CA ALA A 83 -1.46 5.57 9.96
C ALA A 83 -0.11 6.06 9.43
N GLY A 84 0.01 7.33 9.08
CA GLY A 84 1.29 7.96 8.73
C GLY A 84 1.55 8.13 7.23
N GLY A 85 0.62 7.77 6.37
CA GLY A 85 0.68 8.07 4.94
C GLY A 85 0.41 9.54 4.65
N ARG A 86 0.74 9.95 3.43
CA ARG A 86 0.45 11.30 2.93
C ARG A 86 -0.43 11.21 1.69
N ASP A 87 -1.35 12.16 1.53
CA ASP A 87 -2.21 12.24 0.36
C ASP A 87 -1.39 12.47 -0.92
N ASN A 88 -1.68 11.65 -1.92
CA ASN A 88 -1.12 11.78 -3.28
C ASN A 88 -2.21 11.69 -4.36
N GLY A 89 -3.48 11.78 -3.97
CA GLY A 89 -4.65 11.76 -4.84
C GLY A 89 -5.86 11.16 -4.11
N PRO A 90 -6.90 11.98 -3.82
CA PRO A 90 -8.07 11.51 -3.07
C PRO A 90 -8.88 10.48 -3.86
N PRO A 91 -9.73 9.68 -3.17
CA PRO A 91 -10.61 8.72 -3.82
C PRO A 91 -11.50 9.37 -4.86
N GLY A 92 -11.58 8.79 -6.03
CA GLY A 92 -12.43 9.30 -7.10
C GLY A 92 -12.12 8.72 -8.47
N PRO A 93 -12.90 9.09 -9.47
CA PRO A 93 -12.69 8.63 -10.84
C PRO A 93 -11.40 9.21 -11.44
N ARG A 94 -10.78 8.43 -12.33
CA ARG A 94 -9.63 8.83 -13.14
C ARG A 94 -9.96 8.56 -14.61
N ALA A 95 -10.78 9.43 -15.19
CA ALA A 95 -11.32 9.29 -16.53
C ALA A 95 -10.23 9.23 -17.61
N ASP A 96 -9.06 9.83 -17.34
CA ASP A 96 -7.90 9.80 -18.24
C ASP A 96 -7.35 8.37 -18.42
N TYR A 97 -7.56 7.49 -17.45
CA TYR A 97 -7.10 6.10 -17.53
C TYR A 97 -8.13 5.19 -18.17
N SER A 98 -9.38 5.26 -17.72
CA SER A 98 -10.53 4.61 -18.33
C SER A 98 -11.84 5.17 -17.76
N PRO A 99 -12.99 4.94 -18.44
CA PRO A 99 -14.29 5.45 -17.97
C PRO A 99 -14.71 4.95 -16.59
N THR A 100 -14.21 3.77 -16.18
CA THR A 100 -14.60 3.13 -14.92
C THR A 100 -13.48 3.11 -13.87
N TYR A 101 -12.34 3.70 -14.18
CA TYR A 101 -11.18 3.68 -13.28
C TYR A 101 -11.43 4.55 -12.05
N HIS A 102 -11.48 3.93 -10.88
CA HIS A 102 -11.68 4.61 -9.60
C HIS A 102 -10.53 4.27 -8.67
N ALA A 103 -9.82 5.28 -8.19
CA ALA A 103 -8.59 5.07 -7.44
C ALA A 103 -8.35 6.12 -6.36
N ALA A 104 -7.44 5.80 -5.46
CA ALA A 104 -6.84 6.72 -4.50
C ALA A 104 -5.35 6.44 -4.39
N PHE A 105 -4.58 7.47 -4.09
CA PHE A 105 -3.12 7.42 -4.03
C PHE A 105 -2.63 7.96 -2.71
N LEU A 106 -1.65 7.27 -2.13
CA LEU A 106 -0.93 7.70 -0.94
C LEU A 106 0.57 7.64 -1.19
N LEU A 107 1.34 8.44 -0.45
CA LEU A 107 2.76 8.20 -0.24
C LEU A 107 2.92 7.44 1.07
N ASP A 108 3.64 6.34 1.04
CA ASP A 108 4.00 5.59 2.23
C ASP A 108 5.08 6.32 3.05
N PRO A 109 5.48 5.84 4.24
CA PRO A 109 6.51 6.50 5.05
C PRO A 109 7.86 6.73 4.34
N ASP A 110 8.18 5.96 3.31
CA ASP A 110 9.39 6.12 2.51
C ASP A 110 9.20 6.97 1.25
N GLY A 111 7.98 7.40 0.95
CA GLY A 111 7.64 8.16 -0.25
C GLY A 111 7.32 7.31 -1.47
N HIS A 112 7.10 6.00 -1.30
CA HIS A 112 6.57 5.17 -2.40
C HIS A 112 5.15 5.58 -2.73
N ASN A 113 4.84 5.68 -4.02
CA ASN A 113 3.49 5.94 -4.50
C ASN A 113 2.69 4.63 -4.44
N VAL A 114 1.74 4.54 -3.53
CA VAL A 114 0.86 3.38 -3.39
C VAL A 114 -0.56 3.75 -3.75
N GLU A 115 -1.20 2.89 -4.49
CA GLU A 115 -2.52 3.11 -5.07
C GLU A 115 -3.48 1.98 -4.69
N ALA A 116 -4.72 2.32 -4.41
CA ALA A 116 -5.82 1.36 -4.43
C ALA A 116 -6.70 1.66 -5.64
N VAL A 117 -6.99 0.66 -6.46
CA VAL A 117 -7.76 0.82 -7.69
C VAL A 117 -8.88 -0.22 -7.81
N CYS A 118 -10.07 0.28 -8.11
CA CYS A 118 -11.22 -0.49 -8.59
C CYS A 118 -11.43 -0.12 -10.06
N PRO A 119 -10.96 -0.94 -11.00
CA PRO A 119 -10.98 -0.62 -12.42
C PRO A 119 -12.38 -0.73 -13.02
#